data_1be1ea191dc37a29b5af2849bbafe86e
#
_entry.id   1be1ea191dc37a29b5af2849bbafe86e
#
_cell.length_a   1.000
_cell.length_b   1.000
_cell.length_c   1.000
_cell.angle_alpha   90.00
_cell.angle_beta   90.00
_cell.angle_gamma   90.00
#
_symmetry.space_group_name_H-M   'P 1'
#
loop_
_entity.id
_entity.type
_entity.pdbx_description
1 polymer ?
#
loop_
_entity_poly.entity_id
_entity_poly.type
_entity_poly.pdbx_seq_one_letter_code
_entity_poly.pdbx_strand_id
1 'polypeptide(L)'
;MCRDFTYIDDIVEGVVRCLDKPATPDAAFDPLAPNPATAAAPHRLFNIGNSQPVELLRFIELLENALGREAIKRFEPMQPGDVVATAADTSALEAWVGFRPCTPLELGLERFAAWVKDYPFP
;
A
#
# COMPACT_ATOMS: atom_id res chain seq x y z
N MET A 1 -0.69 -12.19 12.29
CA MET A 1 -1.38 -11.35 11.28
C MET A 1 -0.32 -10.51 10.58
N CYS A 2 -0.26 -10.58 9.24
CA CYS A 2 0.68 -9.79 8.44
C CYS A 2 -0.06 -8.79 7.56
N ARG A 3 0.48 -7.59 7.38
CA ARG A 3 -0.08 -6.55 6.53
C ARG A 3 1.01 -5.93 5.66
N ASP A 4 0.64 -5.58 4.44
CA ASP A 4 1.48 -4.83 3.53
C ASP A 4 1.24 -3.33 3.77
N PHE A 5 2.10 -2.75 4.62
CA PHE A 5 2.02 -1.34 4.95
C PHE A 5 2.73 -0.51 3.89
N THR A 6 2.06 0.51 3.39
CA THR A 6 2.58 1.38 2.35
C THR A 6 2.60 2.82 2.83
N TYR A 7 3.73 3.50 2.61
CA TYR A 7 3.87 4.91 2.99
C TYR A 7 3.11 5.81 2.02
N ILE A 8 2.53 6.89 2.54
CA ILE A 8 1.63 7.77 1.77
C ILE A 8 2.29 8.40 0.54
N ASP A 9 3.57 8.81 0.65
CA ASP A 9 4.27 9.44 -0.48
C ASP A 9 4.43 8.46 -1.65
N ASP A 10 4.64 7.17 -1.38
CA ASP A 10 4.69 6.13 -2.41
C ASP A 10 3.33 5.97 -3.11
N ILE A 11 2.23 6.08 -2.37
CA ILE A 11 0.88 6.05 -2.97
C ILE A 11 0.68 7.28 -3.86
N VAL A 12 1.01 8.47 -3.36
CA VAL A 12 0.86 9.72 -4.10
C VAL A 12 1.71 9.72 -5.37
N GLU A 13 2.95 9.28 -5.28
CA GLU A 13 3.84 9.17 -6.45
C GLU A 13 3.27 8.23 -7.50
N GLY A 14 2.77 7.05 -7.11
CA GLY A 14 2.14 6.10 -8.02
C GLY A 14 0.91 6.70 -8.72
N VAL A 15 0.06 7.43 -7.98
CA VAL A 15 -1.12 8.12 -8.52
C VAL A 15 -0.72 9.22 -9.50
N VAL A 16 0.25 10.08 -9.16
CA VAL A 16 0.72 11.17 -10.03
C VAL A 16 1.28 10.61 -11.33
N ARG A 17 2.10 9.57 -11.28
CA ARG A 17 2.62 8.92 -12.50
C ARG A 17 1.53 8.31 -13.38
N CYS A 18 0.46 7.79 -12.78
CA CYS A 18 -0.69 7.31 -13.53
C CYS A 18 -1.46 8.45 -14.21
N LEU A 19 -1.54 9.65 -13.60
CA LEU A 19 -2.10 10.85 -14.23
C LEU A 19 -1.28 11.31 -15.43
N ASP A 20 0.05 11.26 -15.33
CA ASP A 20 0.96 11.64 -16.40
C ASP A 20 1.00 10.60 -17.55
N LYS A 21 0.55 9.37 -17.29
CA LYS A 21 0.45 8.29 -18.29
C LYS A 21 -0.94 7.68 -18.32
N PRO A 22 -1.92 8.33 -18.95
CA PRO A 22 -3.28 7.84 -19.05
C PRO A 22 -3.36 6.43 -19.65
N ALA A 23 -4.37 5.66 -19.25
CA ALA A 23 -4.62 4.34 -19.78
C ALA A 23 -4.88 4.39 -21.29
N THR A 24 -4.40 3.38 -22.01
CA THR A 24 -4.69 3.15 -23.42
C THR A 24 -5.51 1.87 -23.59
N PRO A 25 -6.30 1.73 -24.67
CA PRO A 25 -6.96 0.48 -25.00
C PRO A 25 -5.97 -0.68 -25.03
N ASP A 26 -6.40 -1.85 -24.60
CA ASP A 26 -5.64 -3.07 -24.73
C ASP A 26 -6.01 -3.75 -26.06
N ALA A 27 -5.07 -3.74 -27.02
CA ALA A 27 -5.28 -4.35 -28.32
C ALA A 27 -5.41 -5.90 -28.28
N ALA A 28 -4.96 -6.51 -27.17
CA ALA A 28 -5.06 -7.95 -26.94
C ALA A 28 -6.29 -8.34 -26.10
N PHE A 29 -7.19 -7.40 -25.79
CA PHE A 29 -8.38 -7.68 -25.01
C PHE A 29 -9.31 -8.68 -25.73
N ASP A 30 -9.56 -9.83 -25.08
CA ASP A 30 -10.52 -10.83 -25.56
C ASP A 30 -11.81 -10.77 -24.75
N PRO A 31 -12.95 -10.42 -25.37
CA PRO A 31 -14.24 -10.38 -24.67
C PRO A 31 -14.75 -11.76 -24.25
N LEU A 32 -14.23 -12.86 -24.83
CA LEU A 32 -14.60 -14.22 -24.46
C LEU A 32 -13.77 -14.76 -23.26
N ALA A 33 -12.60 -14.14 -23.01
CA ALA A 33 -11.74 -14.44 -21.87
C ALA A 33 -11.23 -13.12 -21.25
N PRO A 34 -12.10 -12.29 -20.65
CA PRO A 34 -11.77 -10.93 -20.25
C PRO A 34 -10.80 -10.92 -19.07
N ASN A 35 -9.74 -10.11 -19.18
CA ASN A 35 -8.92 -9.71 -18.04
C ASN A 35 -9.55 -8.48 -17.38
N PRO A 36 -10.01 -8.55 -16.11
CA PRO A 36 -10.67 -7.41 -15.47
C PRO A 36 -9.75 -6.20 -15.25
N ALA A 37 -8.44 -6.37 -15.38
CA ALA A 37 -7.48 -5.27 -15.23
C ALA A 37 -7.28 -4.45 -16.51
N THR A 38 -7.82 -4.87 -17.67
CA THR A 38 -7.70 -4.20 -18.96
C THR A 38 -9.03 -4.19 -19.72
N ALA A 39 -9.14 -3.38 -20.77
CA ALA A 39 -10.32 -3.36 -21.64
C ALA A 39 -9.95 -2.93 -23.06
N ALA A 40 -10.88 -3.14 -23.99
CA ALA A 40 -10.83 -2.56 -25.34
C ALA A 40 -10.95 -1.03 -25.34
N ALA A 41 -11.45 -0.44 -24.24
CA ALA A 41 -11.48 1.00 -23.97
C ALA A 41 -10.26 1.40 -23.10
N PRO A 42 -9.92 2.71 -22.98
CA PRO A 42 -8.88 3.18 -22.08
C PRO A 42 -9.22 2.87 -20.60
N HIS A 43 -8.74 1.72 -20.13
CA HIS A 43 -8.95 1.23 -18.78
C HIS A 43 -7.77 0.37 -18.33
N ARG A 44 -7.24 0.65 -17.13
CA ARG A 44 -6.23 -0.17 -16.45
C ARG A 44 -6.50 -0.18 -14.96
N LEU A 45 -6.37 -1.34 -14.34
CA LEU A 45 -6.47 -1.50 -12.88
C LEU A 45 -5.08 -1.85 -12.35
N PHE A 46 -4.62 -1.12 -11.35
CA PHE A 46 -3.34 -1.34 -10.70
C PHE A 46 -3.51 -1.50 -9.19
N ASN A 47 -2.72 -2.39 -8.61
CA ASN A 47 -2.48 -2.40 -7.18
C ASN A 47 -1.32 -1.48 -6.86
N ILE A 48 -1.41 -0.76 -5.74
CA ILE A 48 -0.31 0.00 -5.15
C ILE A 48 -0.08 -0.53 -3.75
N GLY A 49 1.13 -0.98 -3.46
CA GLY A 49 1.52 -1.55 -2.18
C GLY A 49 3.04 -1.69 -2.09
N ASN A 50 3.57 -1.89 -0.90
CA ASN A 50 5.00 -2.05 -0.69
C ASN A 50 5.51 -3.45 -1.06
N SER A 51 4.62 -4.42 -1.23
CA SER A 51 4.93 -5.83 -1.51
C SER A 51 5.87 -6.48 -0.47
N GLN A 52 5.82 -5.98 0.78
CA GLN A 52 6.64 -6.43 1.91
C GLN A 52 5.76 -6.60 3.16
N PRO A 53 4.98 -7.69 3.25
CA PRO A 53 4.13 -7.94 4.42
C PRO A 53 4.95 -8.03 5.71
N VAL A 54 4.51 -7.31 6.73
CA VAL A 54 5.13 -7.24 8.05
C VAL A 54 4.15 -7.73 9.11
N GLU A 55 4.64 -8.41 10.13
CA GLU A 55 3.84 -8.82 11.28
C GLU A 55 3.33 -7.60 12.05
N LEU A 56 2.07 -7.63 12.45
CA LEU A 56 1.42 -6.52 13.17
C LEU A 56 2.16 -6.15 14.46
N LEU A 57 2.69 -7.11 15.20
CA LEU A 57 3.44 -6.83 16.43
C LEU A 57 4.74 -6.09 16.13
N ARG A 58 5.41 -6.42 15.02
CA ARG A 58 6.60 -5.70 14.58
C ARG A 58 6.28 -4.25 14.18
N PHE A 59 5.14 -4.03 13.50
CA PHE A 59 4.66 -2.68 13.21
C PHE A 59 4.45 -1.87 14.50
N ILE A 60 3.78 -2.46 15.50
CA ILE A 60 3.51 -1.79 16.78
C ILE A 60 4.83 -1.46 17.50
N GLU A 61 5.79 -2.39 17.57
CA GLU A 61 7.11 -2.16 18.16
C GLU A 61 7.85 -0.97 17.52
N LEU A 62 7.86 -0.92 16.18
CA LEU A 62 8.48 0.18 15.45
C LEU A 62 7.77 1.52 15.70
N LEU A 63 6.46 1.50 15.78
CA LEU A 63 5.68 2.71 16.10
C LEU A 63 5.92 3.18 17.54
N GLU A 64 5.98 2.26 18.51
CA GLU A 64 6.33 2.56 19.91
C GLU A 64 7.69 3.25 19.98
N ASN A 65 8.69 2.72 19.27
CA ASN A 65 10.03 3.29 19.21
C ASN A 65 10.03 4.70 18.59
N ALA A 66 9.31 4.91 17.49
CA ALA A 66 9.23 6.19 16.80
C ALA A 66 8.51 7.28 17.64
N LEU A 67 7.47 6.89 18.38
CA LEU A 67 6.73 7.79 19.27
C LEU A 67 7.38 7.99 20.64
N GLY A 68 8.27 7.06 21.06
CA GLY A 68 8.86 7.04 22.41
C GLY A 68 7.83 6.69 23.49
N ARG A 69 6.83 5.89 23.18
CA ARG A 69 5.73 5.50 24.10
C ARG A 69 5.33 4.05 23.86
N GLU A 70 5.15 3.30 24.92
CA GLU A 70 4.63 1.93 24.85
C GLU A 70 3.09 1.95 24.71
N ALA A 71 2.57 1.05 23.88
CA ALA A 71 1.14 0.85 23.69
C ALA A 71 0.56 -0.13 24.73
N ILE A 72 -0.63 0.14 25.23
CA ILE A 72 -1.41 -0.82 26.02
C ILE A 72 -2.06 -1.81 25.06
N LYS A 73 -1.49 -3.01 24.96
CA LYS A 73 -1.95 -4.04 24.01
C LYS A 73 -3.08 -4.87 24.64
N ARG A 74 -4.21 -4.96 23.94
CA ARG A 74 -5.29 -5.91 24.25
C ARG A 74 -5.40 -6.92 23.11
N PHE A 75 -5.15 -8.19 23.42
CA PHE A 75 -5.27 -9.26 22.46
C PHE A 75 -6.69 -9.81 22.48
N GLU A 76 -7.30 -9.86 21.31
CA GLU A 76 -8.64 -10.38 21.11
C GLU A 76 -8.62 -11.45 20.01
N PRO A 77 -9.59 -12.37 19.98
CA PRO A 77 -9.72 -13.29 18.86
C PRO A 77 -9.89 -12.56 17.54
N MET A 78 -9.41 -13.17 16.47
CA MET A 78 -9.55 -12.61 15.12
C MET A 78 -11.04 -12.43 14.77
N GLN A 79 -11.40 -11.25 14.30
CA GLN A 79 -12.78 -10.93 13.96
C GLN A 79 -13.24 -11.73 12.73
N PRO A 80 -14.53 -12.16 12.68
CA PRO A 80 -15.08 -12.79 11.48
C PRO A 80 -14.93 -11.90 10.24
N GLY A 81 -14.39 -12.45 9.16
CA GLY A 81 -14.14 -11.72 7.90
C GLY A 81 -12.77 -11.04 7.81
N ASP A 82 -11.98 -11.03 8.88
CA ASP A 82 -10.59 -10.54 8.81
C ASP A 82 -9.69 -11.58 8.13
N VAL A 83 -8.61 -11.12 7.49
CA VAL A 83 -7.67 -11.97 6.77
C VAL A 83 -6.34 -12.09 7.50
N VAL A 84 -5.71 -13.26 7.43
CA VAL A 84 -4.44 -13.54 8.11
C VAL A 84 -3.30 -12.71 7.57
N ALA A 85 -3.26 -12.50 6.24
CA ALA A 85 -2.22 -11.72 5.58
C ALA A 85 -2.79 -10.97 4.37
N THR A 86 -2.18 -9.81 4.08
CA THR A 86 -2.39 -9.05 2.84
C THR A 86 -1.06 -8.76 2.19
N ALA A 87 -1.03 -8.81 0.86
CA ALA A 87 0.10 -8.38 0.04
C ALA A 87 -0.43 -7.86 -1.30
N ALA A 88 0.22 -6.87 -1.86
CA ALA A 88 -0.10 -6.34 -3.18
C ALA A 88 0.92 -6.84 -4.21
N ASP A 89 0.44 -7.36 -5.35
CA ASP A 89 1.27 -7.50 -6.54
C ASP A 89 1.23 -6.18 -7.32
N THR A 90 2.35 -5.48 -7.35
CA THR A 90 2.51 -4.16 -7.97
C THR A 90 3.22 -4.23 -9.32
N SER A 91 3.47 -5.43 -9.87
CA SER A 91 4.21 -5.63 -11.11
C SER A 91 3.57 -4.91 -12.31
N ALA A 92 2.24 -4.88 -12.38
CA ALA A 92 1.52 -4.18 -13.44
C ALA A 92 1.71 -2.65 -13.37
N LEU A 93 1.71 -2.06 -12.17
CA LEU A 93 2.00 -0.64 -11.96
C LEU A 93 3.45 -0.33 -12.37
N GLU A 94 4.41 -1.13 -11.90
CA GLU A 94 5.83 -0.96 -12.21
C GLU A 94 6.07 -1.03 -13.72
N ALA A 95 5.49 -2.01 -14.41
CA ALA A 95 5.59 -2.13 -15.87
C ALA A 95 4.95 -0.95 -16.61
N TRP A 96 3.85 -0.36 -16.05
CA TRP A 96 3.16 0.74 -16.69
C TRP A 96 3.85 2.08 -16.51
N VAL A 97 4.19 2.46 -15.28
CA VAL A 97 4.70 3.81 -14.95
C VAL A 97 6.19 3.83 -14.54
N GLY A 98 6.87 2.68 -14.51
CA GLY A 98 8.28 2.60 -14.13
C GLY A 98 8.52 2.94 -12.66
N PHE A 99 7.53 2.70 -11.79
CA PHE A 99 7.62 3.00 -10.37
C PHE A 99 7.12 1.83 -9.51
N ARG A 100 7.84 1.58 -8.44
CA ARG A 100 7.48 0.61 -7.41
C ARG A 100 7.62 1.26 -6.03
N PRO A 101 6.59 1.21 -5.18
CA PRO A 101 6.70 1.59 -3.78
C PRO A 101 7.84 0.85 -3.08
N CYS A 102 8.66 1.56 -2.32
CA CYS A 102 9.83 0.96 -1.68
C CYS A 102 10.25 1.64 -0.38
N THR A 103 9.46 2.57 0.15
CA THR A 103 9.77 3.24 1.43
C THR A 103 9.81 2.20 2.55
N PRO A 104 10.95 2.02 3.25
CA PRO A 104 11.03 1.12 4.39
C PRO A 104 10.02 1.49 5.48
N LEU A 105 9.45 0.48 6.14
CA LEU A 105 8.44 0.69 7.18
C LEU A 105 8.96 1.59 8.30
N GLU A 106 10.20 1.40 8.73
CA GLU A 106 10.84 2.20 9.77
C GLU A 106 10.85 3.68 9.40
N LEU A 107 11.28 4.01 8.19
CA LEU A 107 11.34 5.39 7.70
C LEU A 107 9.93 6.00 7.58
N GLY A 108 8.96 5.23 7.10
CA GLY A 108 7.57 5.68 7.02
C GLY A 108 6.98 6.00 8.39
N LEU A 109 7.25 5.15 9.39
CA LEU A 109 6.79 5.35 10.76
C LEU A 109 7.51 6.51 11.47
N GLU A 110 8.80 6.72 11.24
CA GLU A 110 9.53 7.89 11.75
C GLU A 110 8.91 9.20 11.25
N ARG A 111 8.63 9.29 9.94
CA ARG A 111 7.98 10.47 9.33
C ARG A 111 6.56 10.66 9.85
N PHE A 112 5.80 9.58 9.98
CA PHE A 112 4.46 9.61 10.57
C PHE A 112 4.49 10.09 12.01
N ALA A 113 5.42 9.58 12.84
CA ALA A 113 5.57 10.00 14.23
C ALA A 113 5.97 11.47 14.36
N ALA A 114 6.83 11.99 13.48
CA ALA A 114 7.16 13.41 13.42
C ALA A 114 5.92 14.25 13.11
N TRP A 115 5.16 13.88 12.08
CA TRP A 115 3.92 14.57 11.74
C TRP A 115 2.90 14.56 12.88
N VAL A 116 2.72 13.42 13.58
CA VAL A 116 1.80 13.31 14.75
C VAL A 116 2.21 14.26 15.86
N LYS A 117 3.52 14.42 16.13
CA LYS A 117 4.02 15.32 17.18
C LYS A 117 3.77 16.80 16.88
N ASP A 118 3.80 17.16 15.60
CA ASP A 118 3.59 18.54 15.15
C ASP A 118 2.11 18.85 14.90
N TYR A 119 1.25 17.83 14.80
CA TYR A 119 -0.17 18.03 14.54
C TYR A 119 -0.96 18.28 15.83
N PRO A 120 -1.62 19.43 15.95
CA PRO A 120 -2.44 19.71 17.15
C PRO A 120 -3.73 18.88 17.08
N PHE A 121 -3.71 17.72 17.72
CA PHE A 121 -4.97 16.99 17.95
C PHE A 121 -5.83 17.78 18.96
N PRO A 122 -7.13 17.94 18.69
CA PRO A 122 -8.05 18.61 19.61
C PRO A 122 -8.22 17.84 20.92
#